data_15e80b03ea05108ee2d4e3830a98ac7d
#
_entry.id   15e80b03ea05108ee2d4e3830a98ac7d
#
_cell.length_a   1.000
_cell.length_b   1.000
_cell.length_c   1.000
_cell.angle_alpha   90.00
_cell.angle_beta   90.00
_cell.angle_gamma   90.00
#
_symmetry.space_group_name_H-M   'P 1'
#
loop_
_entity.id
_entity.type
_entity.pdbx_description
1 polymer ?
#
loop_
_entity_poly.entity_id
_entity_poly.type
_entity_poly.pdbx_seq_one_letter_code
_entity_poly.pdbx_strand_id
1 'polypeptide(L)'
;MKKLIALTFFLIFPVTTFAGFPEGESGYDLEKLEKSFRLPCDEIGNDECIARSFGVGACTWIFGITKGTEPDKALRIADQVLIALLKGNKLDINSAFNEDGLIKANIRREATYRINFCKAETKLAIPKLIKKLPEGIELDEERIENLTALFPLQYLSMFEVMRKRK
;
A
#
# COMPACT_ATOMS: atom_id res chain seq x y z
N MET A 1 16.23 -33.43 -7.90
CA MET A 1 16.40 -32.40 -6.86
C MET A 1 16.10 -31.05 -7.50
N LYS A 2 14.87 -30.53 -7.33
CA LYS A 2 14.46 -29.23 -7.86
C LYS A 2 15.03 -28.17 -6.91
N LYS A 3 16.01 -27.39 -7.39
CA LYS A 3 16.53 -26.24 -6.65
C LYS A 3 15.42 -25.19 -6.54
N LEU A 4 14.91 -25.00 -5.33
CA LEU A 4 14.04 -23.90 -4.98
C LEU A 4 14.90 -22.63 -5.03
N ILE A 5 14.89 -21.93 -6.15
CA ILE A 5 15.49 -20.61 -6.25
C ILE A 5 14.45 -19.69 -5.59
N ALA A 6 14.72 -19.30 -4.34
CA ALA A 6 14.01 -18.21 -3.69
C ALA A 6 14.33 -16.93 -4.47
N LEU A 7 13.47 -16.61 -5.42
CA LEU A 7 13.56 -15.38 -6.18
C LEU A 7 13.08 -14.25 -5.27
N THR A 8 14.00 -13.65 -4.53
CA THR A 8 13.77 -12.39 -3.83
C THR A 8 13.62 -11.29 -4.87
N PHE A 9 12.40 -11.14 -5.38
CA PHE A 9 12.06 -10.02 -6.25
C PHE A 9 12.05 -8.75 -5.39
N PHE A 10 13.19 -8.08 -5.30
CA PHE A 10 13.21 -6.68 -5.01
C PHE A 10 12.57 -5.97 -6.22
N LEU A 11 11.28 -5.65 -6.11
CA LEU A 11 10.70 -4.61 -6.94
C LEU A 11 11.49 -3.34 -6.61
N ILE A 12 12.51 -3.07 -7.43
CA ILE A 12 13.23 -1.79 -7.40
C ILE A 12 12.24 -0.77 -7.96
N PHE A 13 11.29 -0.35 -7.11
CA PHE A 13 10.66 0.92 -7.35
C PHE A 13 11.74 1.97 -7.14
N PRO A 14 11.94 2.90 -8.09
CA PRO A 14 12.74 4.08 -7.80
C PRO A 14 12.07 4.73 -6.59
N VAL A 15 12.74 4.63 -5.45
CA VAL A 15 12.33 5.31 -4.23
C VAL A 15 12.57 6.78 -4.48
N THR A 16 11.65 7.40 -5.21
CA THR A 16 11.56 8.85 -5.23
C THR A 16 11.30 9.25 -3.78
N THR A 17 12.23 10.00 -3.23
CA THR A 17 12.15 10.59 -1.91
C THR A 17 10.73 11.09 -1.67
N PHE A 18 10.05 10.51 -0.68
CA PHE A 18 8.84 11.07 -0.12
C PHE A 18 9.20 12.35 0.67
N ALA A 19 9.72 13.35 -0.01
CA ALA A 19 9.56 14.71 0.41
C ALA A 19 8.07 14.96 0.33
N GLY A 20 7.44 15.34 1.44
CA GLY A 20 5.99 15.52 1.52
C GLY A 20 5.47 16.13 0.23
N PHE A 21 4.53 15.43 -0.41
CA PHE A 21 4.01 15.86 -1.70
C PHE A 21 3.45 17.26 -1.53
N PRO A 22 3.73 18.20 -2.46
CA PRO A 22 3.09 19.50 -2.45
C PRO A 22 1.58 19.30 -2.45
N GLU A 23 0.90 19.93 -1.49
CA GLU A 23 -0.56 19.96 -1.45
C GLU A 23 -1.05 20.46 -2.81
N GLY A 24 -1.86 19.65 -3.51
CA GLY A 24 -2.49 20.05 -4.77
C GLY A 24 -2.09 19.29 -6.03
N GLU A 25 -1.03 18.47 -6.05
CA GLU A 25 -0.63 17.75 -7.28
C GLU A 25 -1.61 16.66 -7.74
N SER A 26 -2.52 16.18 -6.86
CA SER A 26 -3.44 15.10 -7.19
C SER A 26 -4.72 15.55 -7.88
N GLY A 27 -5.06 16.84 -7.86
CA GLY A 27 -6.35 17.36 -8.27
C GLY A 27 -7.50 16.99 -7.31
N TYR A 28 -7.19 16.41 -6.13
CA TYR A 28 -8.16 16.11 -5.09
C TYR A 28 -8.13 17.22 -4.01
N ASP A 29 -9.33 17.62 -3.59
CA ASP A 29 -9.51 18.48 -2.42
C ASP A 29 -9.33 17.64 -1.15
N LEU A 30 -8.13 17.71 -0.55
CA LEU A 30 -7.77 16.91 0.63
C LEU A 30 -8.68 17.22 1.81
N GLU A 31 -9.09 18.49 1.99
CA GLU A 31 -10.00 18.89 3.07
C GLU A 31 -11.38 18.23 2.90
N LYS A 32 -11.85 18.14 1.67
CA LYS A 32 -13.10 17.45 1.34
C LYS A 32 -12.98 15.94 1.54
N LEU A 33 -11.82 15.35 1.22
CA LEU A 33 -11.53 13.94 1.49
C LEU A 33 -11.47 13.67 3.00
N GLU A 34 -10.80 14.49 3.79
CA GLU A 34 -10.74 14.37 5.25
C GLU A 34 -12.14 14.38 5.89
N LYS A 35 -13.04 15.22 5.38
CA LYS A 35 -14.43 15.29 5.86
C LYS A 35 -15.29 14.10 5.41
N SER A 36 -14.99 13.53 4.24
CA SER A 36 -15.79 12.45 3.64
C SER A 36 -15.43 11.05 4.15
N PHE A 37 -14.18 10.85 4.58
CA PHE A 37 -13.66 9.53 5.01
C PHE A 37 -13.51 9.44 6.54
N ARG A 38 -14.61 9.63 7.28
CA ARG A 38 -14.59 9.31 8.71
C ARG A 38 -14.82 7.82 8.92
N LEU A 39 -13.84 7.15 9.51
CA LEU A 39 -14.00 5.82 10.05
C LEU A 39 -14.52 5.92 11.49
N PRO A 40 -15.29 4.96 12.00
CA PRO A 40 -15.75 4.94 13.38
C PRO A 40 -14.63 4.53 14.35
N CYS A 41 -13.54 5.32 14.38
CA CYS A 41 -12.32 4.97 15.12
C CYS A 41 -12.56 4.92 16.63
N ASP A 42 -13.50 5.72 17.14
CA ASP A 42 -13.88 5.72 18.54
C ASP A 42 -14.51 4.37 18.97
N GLU A 43 -15.13 3.65 18.03
CA GLU A 43 -15.76 2.36 18.28
C GLU A 43 -14.81 1.17 18.14
N ILE A 44 -13.85 1.27 17.19
CA ILE A 44 -12.98 0.14 16.82
C ILE A 44 -11.57 0.24 17.40
N GLY A 45 -11.19 1.41 17.91
CA GLY A 45 -9.88 1.69 18.45
C GLY A 45 -8.84 2.09 17.40
N ASN A 46 -7.80 2.80 17.86
CA ASN A 46 -6.82 3.45 17.00
C ASN A 46 -6.04 2.47 16.10
N ASP A 47 -5.58 1.35 16.64
CA ASP A 47 -4.78 0.38 15.90
C ASP A 47 -5.57 -0.25 14.75
N GLU A 48 -6.84 -0.60 14.99
CA GLU A 48 -7.70 -1.12 13.93
C GLU A 48 -8.04 -0.04 12.91
N CYS A 49 -8.26 1.19 13.35
CA CYS A 49 -8.53 2.31 12.46
C CYS A 49 -7.33 2.59 11.54
N ILE A 50 -6.11 2.58 12.07
CA ILE A 50 -4.89 2.71 11.28
C ILE A 50 -4.77 1.56 10.28
N ALA A 51 -5.02 0.32 10.71
CA ALA A 51 -4.98 -0.85 9.84
C ALA A 51 -5.99 -0.75 8.68
N ARG A 52 -7.21 -0.28 8.95
CA ARG A 52 -8.22 -0.02 7.92
C ARG A 52 -7.77 1.07 6.96
N SER A 53 -7.13 2.12 7.45
CA SER A 53 -6.60 3.20 6.61
C SER A 53 -5.53 2.68 5.64
N PHE A 54 -4.63 1.79 6.09
CA PHE A 54 -3.70 1.09 5.20
C PHE A 54 -4.43 0.26 4.14
N GLY A 55 -5.48 -0.45 4.52
CA GLY A 55 -6.30 -1.22 3.58
C GLY A 55 -6.92 -0.34 2.49
N VAL A 56 -7.50 0.80 2.88
CA VAL A 56 -8.07 1.77 1.92
C VAL A 56 -6.99 2.34 1.02
N GLY A 57 -5.82 2.71 1.56
CA GLY A 57 -4.70 3.22 0.78
C GLY A 57 -4.24 2.20 -0.29
N ALA A 58 -3.97 0.96 0.12
CA ALA A 58 -3.55 -0.10 -0.79
C ALA A 58 -4.57 -0.36 -1.91
N CYS A 59 -5.85 -0.48 -1.55
CA CYS A 59 -6.91 -0.71 -2.54
C CYS A 59 -7.10 0.49 -3.47
N THR A 60 -6.95 1.72 -2.97
CA THR A 60 -6.99 2.93 -3.82
C THR A 60 -5.88 2.91 -4.87
N TRP A 61 -4.66 2.51 -4.47
CA TRP A 61 -3.56 2.34 -5.42
C TRP A 61 -3.91 1.35 -6.52
N ILE A 62 -4.35 0.15 -6.13
CA ILE A 62 -4.70 -0.94 -7.04
C ILE A 62 -5.84 -0.54 -7.98
N PHE A 63 -6.91 0.05 -7.46
CA PHE A 63 -8.02 0.52 -8.28
C PHE A 63 -7.59 1.60 -9.29
N GLY A 64 -6.72 2.52 -8.89
CA GLY A 64 -6.15 3.51 -9.80
C GLY A 64 -5.46 2.85 -10.99
N ILE A 65 -4.62 1.84 -10.75
CA ILE A 65 -3.91 1.09 -11.80
C ILE A 65 -4.88 0.32 -12.70
N THR A 66 -5.86 -0.35 -12.13
CA THR A 66 -6.85 -1.10 -12.94
C THR A 66 -7.67 -0.19 -13.84
N LYS A 67 -7.91 1.05 -13.43
CA LYS A 67 -8.60 2.09 -14.22
C LYS A 67 -7.69 2.84 -15.22
N GLY A 68 -6.44 2.44 -15.31
CA GLY A 68 -5.50 3.00 -16.30
C GLY A 68 -4.66 4.18 -15.80
N THR A 69 -4.70 4.46 -14.49
CA THR A 69 -3.77 5.45 -13.91
C THR A 69 -2.37 4.84 -13.86
N GLU A 70 -1.36 5.65 -14.23
CA GLU A 70 0.04 5.23 -14.09
C GLU A 70 0.37 4.82 -12.65
N PRO A 71 1.12 3.72 -12.41
CA PRO A 71 1.35 3.17 -11.07
C PRO A 71 1.88 4.17 -10.06
N ASP A 72 2.84 5.01 -10.45
CA ASP A 72 3.44 6.01 -9.57
C ASP A 72 2.45 7.13 -9.20
N LYS A 73 1.59 7.54 -10.15
CA LYS A 73 0.53 8.52 -9.89
C LYS A 73 -0.56 7.91 -9.00
N ALA A 74 -0.94 6.65 -9.25
CA ALA A 74 -1.92 5.95 -8.43
C ALA A 74 -1.42 5.77 -6.99
N LEU A 75 -0.12 5.50 -6.79
CA LEU A 75 0.48 5.40 -5.46
C LEU A 75 0.44 6.75 -4.73
N ARG A 76 0.79 7.86 -5.39
CA ARG A 76 0.68 9.20 -4.78
C ARG A 76 -0.74 9.52 -4.32
N ILE A 77 -1.74 9.19 -5.15
CA ILE A 77 -3.15 9.37 -4.77
C ILE A 77 -3.50 8.52 -3.54
N ALA A 78 -3.06 7.26 -3.51
CA ALA A 78 -3.29 6.35 -2.40
C ALA A 78 -2.68 6.87 -1.08
N ASP A 79 -1.47 7.42 -1.13
CA ASP A 79 -0.81 8.01 0.03
C ASP A 79 -1.55 9.24 0.55
N GLN A 80 -2.06 10.08 -0.35
CA GLN A 80 -2.87 11.23 0.05
C GLN A 80 -4.19 10.79 0.71
N VAL A 81 -4.85 9.77 0.18
CA VAL A 81 -6.05 9.19 0.78
C VAL A 81 -5.74 8.61 2.16
N LEU A 82 -4.64 7.87 2.31
CA LEU A 82 -4.20 7.35 3.60
C LEU A 82 -3.95 8.48 4.61
N ILE A 83 -3.22 9.52 4.22
CA ILE A 83 -2.92 10.67 5.08
C ILE A 83 -4.21 11.40 5.47
N ALA A 84 -5.13 11.63 4.52
CA ALA A 84 -6.41 12.28 4.78
C ALA A 84 -7.26 11.48 5.78
N LEU A 85 -7.31 10.14 5.63
CA LEU A 85 -7.99 9.25 6.57
C LEU A 85 -7.41 9.36 7.98
N LEU A 86 -6.09 9.32 8.11
CA LEU A 86 -5.42 9.40 9.41
C LEU A 86 -5.66 10.77 10.06
N LYS A 87 -5.48 11.88 9.33
CA LYS A 87 -5.73 13.23 9.84
C LYS A 87 -7.19 13.45 10.21
N GLY A 88 -8.15 13.04 9.36
CA GLY A 88 -9.58 13.18 9.60
C GLY A 88 -10.04 12.44 10.86
N ASN A 89 -9.33 11.39 11.25
CA ASN A 89 -9.57 10.62 12.48
C ASN A 89 -8.58 10.97 13.61
N LYS A 90 -7.80 12.05 13.49
CA LYS A 90 -6.81 12.51 14.46
C LYS A 90 -5.79 11.45 14.86
N LEU A 91 -5.39 10.60 13.92
CA LEU A 91 -4.44 9.52 14.12
C LEU A 91 -3.06 9.91 13.60
N ASP A 92 -2.03 9.54 14.35
CA ASP A 92 -0.64 9.66 13.91
C ASP A 92 -0.16 8.32 13.33
N ILE A 93 0.29 8.34 12.07
CA ILE A 93 0.87 7.16 11.42
C ILE A 93 2.06 6.59 12.19
N ASN A 94 2.78 7.43 12.94
CA ASN A 94 3.91 6.96 13.75
C ASN A 94 3.49 5.97 14.82
N SER A 95 2.26 6.04 15.31
CA SER A 95 1.72 5.09 16.28
C SER A 95 1.54 3.67 15.72
N ALA A 96 1.59 3.50 14.39
CA ALA A 96 1.56 2.20 13.74
C ALA A 96 2.83 1.37 13.95
N PHE A 97 3.94 2.01 14.31
CA PHE A 97 5.26 1.37 14.35
C PHE A 97 5.72 1.09 15.78
N ASN A 98 6.51 0.03 15.94
CA ASN A 98 7.26 -0.27 17.14
C ASN A 98 8.60 0.50 17.17
N GLU A 99 9.39 0.30 18.21
CA GLU A 99 10.71 0.93 18.39
C GLU A 99 11.71 0.57 17.28
N ASP A 100 11.58 -0.63 16.68
CA ASP A 100 12.43 -1.10 15.59
C ASP A 100 12.02 -0.50 14.22
N GLY A 101 10.98 0.32 14.19
CA GLY A 101 10.41 0.91 12.97
C GLY A 101 9.63 -0.08 12.10
N LEU A 102 9.22 -1.21 12.66
CA LEU A 102 8.33 -2.17 12.00
C LEU A 102 6.88 -1.89 12.39
N ILE A 103 5.96 -2.14 11.47
CA ILE A 103 4.53 -2.05 11.77
C ILE A 103 4.18 -3.07 12.86
N LYS A 104 3.48 -2.63 13.89
CA LYS A 104 3.01 -3.49 14.99
C LYS A 104 2.27 -4.71 14.45
N ALA A 105 2.51 -5.88 15.05
CA ALA A 105 2.01 -7.16 14.53
C ALA A 105 0.46 -7.21 14.40
N ASN A 106 -0.25 -6.63 15.35
CA ASN A 106 -1.72 -6.54 15.31
C ASN A 106 -2.21 -5.66 14.14
N ILE A 107 -1.59 -4.49 13.93
CA ILE A 107 -1.90 -3.59 12.82
C ILE A 107 -1.57 -4.26 11.49
N ARG A 108 -0.39 -4.89 11.37
CA ARG A 108 0.02 -5.60 10.16
C ARG A 108 -0.97 -6.68 9.78
N ARG A 109 -1.38 -7.53 10.74
CA ARG A 109 -2.34 -8.61 10.51
C ARG A 109 -3.66 -8.08 10.00
N GLU A 110 -4.22 -7.08 10.67
CA GLU A 110 -5.51 -6.49 10.29
C GLU A 110 -5.42 -5.75 8.95
N ALA A 111 -4.36 -4.99 8.71
CA ALA A 111 -4.13 -4.32 7.43
C ALA A 111 -4.01 -5.34 6.28
N THR A 112 -3.28 -6.43 6.47
CA THR A 112 -3.18 -7.53 5.49
C THR A 112 -4.56 -8.09 5.15
N TYR A 113 -5.38 -8.34 6.17
CA TYR A 113 -6.76 -8.81 5.97
C TYR A 113 -7.58 -7.81 5.14
N ARG A 114 -7.47 -6.51 5.44
CA ARG A 114 -8.20 -5.45 4.70
C ARG A 114 -7.73 -5.30 3.26
N ILE A 115 -6.43 -5.39 3.01
CA ILE A 115 -5.86 -5.34 1.66
C ILE A 115 -6.38 -6.49 0.79
N ASN A 116 -6.60 -7.66 1.38
CA ASN A 116 -7.16 -8.82 0.65
C ASN A 116 -8.59 -8.61 0.13
N PHE A 117 -9.33 -7.59 0.60
CA PHE A 117 -10.63 -7.25 0.01
C PHE A 117 -10.52 -6.79 -1.45
N CYS A 118 -9.38 -6.27 -1.88
CA CYS A 118 -9.13 -5.92 -3.28
C CYS A 118 -8.21 -6.93 -4.00
N LYS A 119 -8.22 -8.21 -3.57
CA LYS A 119 -7.37 -9.26 -4.17
C LYS A 119 -7.65 -9.47 -5.65
N ALA A 120 -8.92 -9.44 -6.07
CA ALA A 120 -9.28 -9.60 -7.47
C ALA A 120 -8.69 -8.49 -8.36
N GLU A 121 -8.80 -7.26 -7.91
CA GLU A 121 -8.22 -6.09 -8.58
C GLU A 121 -6.70 -6.11 -8.55
N THR A 122 -6.11 -6.60 -7.45
CA THR A 122 -4.65 -6.77 -7.34
C THR A 122 -4.15 -7.72 -8.42
N LYS A 123 -4.82 -8.85 -8.64
CA LYS A 123 -4.49 -9.79 -9.72
C LYS A 123 -4.48 -9.11 -11.10
N LEU A 124 -5.43 -8.21 -11.37
CA LEU A 124 -5.50 -7.44 -12.61
C LEU A 124 -4.43 -6.34 -12.71
N ALA A 125 -3.98 -5.81 -11.57
CA ALA A 125 -2.99 -4.75 -11.53
C ALA A 125 -1.53 -5.27 -11.63
N ILE A 126 -1.24 -6.48 -11.16
CA ILE A 126 0.11 -7.06 -11.13
C ILE A 126 0.84 -6.96 -12.48
N PRO A 127 0.25 -7.32 -13.63
CA PRO A 127 0.92 -7.20 -14.92
C PRO A 127 1.30 -5.75 -15.29
N LYS A 128 0.55 -4.78 -14.79
CA LYS A 128 0.82 -3.34 -15.02
C LYS A 128 1.86 -2.78 -14.06
N LEU A 129 1.98 -3.36 -12.88
CA LEU A 129 3.00 -3.01 -11.88
C LEU A 129 4.39 -3.51 -12.28
N ILE A 130 4.46 -4.66 -12.93
CA ILE A 130 5.71 -5.27 -13.34
C ILE A 130 6.08 -4.78 -14.74
N LYS A 131 6.86 -3.69 -14.79
CA LYS A 131 7.27 -3.06 -16.06
C LYS A 131 8.34 -3.88 -16.82
N LYS A 132 9.12 -4.69 -16.12
CA LYS A 132 10.24 -5.45 -16.70
C LYS A 132 10.47 -6.74 -15.90
N LEU A 133 10.36 -7.86 -16.58
CA LEU A 133 10.79 -9.15 -16.05
C LEU A 133 12.22 -9.44 -16.50
N PRO A 134 13.01 -10.17 -15.71
CA PRO A 134 14.28 -10.72 -16.17
C PRO A 134 14.09 -11.58 -17.42
N GLU A 135 15.13 -11.61 -18.28
CA GLU A 135 15.11 -12.39 -19.51
C GLU A 135 14.80 -13.88 -19.20
N GLY A 136 13.91 -14.48 -19.98
CA GLY A 136 13.46 -15.85 -19.79
C GLY A 136 12.43 -16.09 -18.69
N ILE A 137 11.91 -15.04 -18.05
CA ILE A 137 10.80 -15.14 -17.08
C ILE A 137 9.53 -14.62 -17.72
N GLU A 138 8.52 -15.47 -17.83
CA GLU A 138 7.17 -15.10 -18.24
C GLU A 138 6.26 -14.88 -17.02
N LEU A 139 5.32 -13.96 -17.12
CA LEU A 139 4.32 -13.68 -16.11
C LEU A 139 3.09 -14.57 -16.38
N ASP A 140 3.21 -15.85 -15.97
CA ASP A 140 2.11 -16.82 -16.03
C ASP A 140 1.11 -16.64 -14.88
N GLU A 141 0.02 -17.39 -14.92
CA GLU A 141 -1.08 -17.26 -13.94
C GLU A 141 -0.61 -17.66 -12.52
N GLU A 142 0.23 -18.66 -12.37
CA GLU A 142 0.76 -19.06 -11.06
C GLU A 142 1.60 -17.96 -10.42
N ARG A 143 2.45 -17.30 -11.21
CA ARG A 143 3.25 -16.16 -10.72
C ARG A 143 2.40 -14.96 -10.36
N ILE A 144 1.38 -14.65 -11.17
CA ILE A 144 0.43 -13.59 -10.87
C ILE A 144 -0.28 -13.88 -9.54
N GLU A 145 -0.73 -15.11 -9.30
CA GLU A 145 -1.40 -15.49 -8.05
C GLU A 145 -0.45 -15.37 -6.85
N ASN A 146 0.80 -15.84 -6.98
CA ASN A 146 1.82 -15.74 -5.94
C ASN A 146 2.15 -14.27 -5.61
N LEU A 147 2.33 -13.42 -6.62
CA LEU A 147 2.57 -11.99 -6.43
C LEU A 147 1.37 -11.29 -5.80
N THR A 148 0.16 -11.67 -6.19
CA THR A 148 -1.06 -11.16 -5.61
C THR A 148 -1.15 -11.49 -4.11
N ALA A 149 -0.79 -12.71 -3.73
CA ALA A 149 -0.77 -13.14 -2.33
C ALA A 149 0.30 -12.40 -1.50
N LEU A 150 1.43 -12.03 -2.10
CA LEU A 150 2.52 -11.30 -1.45
C LEU A 150 2.30 -9.79 -1.40
N PHE A 151 1.43 -9.26 -2.24
CA PHE A 151 1.21 -7.82 -2.37
C PHE A 151 0.94 -7.10 -1.03
N PRO A 152 0.08 -7.60 -0.12
CA PRO A 152 -0.17 -6.95 1.16
C PRO A 152 1.11 -6.75 1.99
N LEU A 153 1.98 -7.75 2.01
CA LEU A 153 3.23 -7.69 2.75
C LEU A 153 4.21 -6.67 2.12
N GLN A 154 4.27 -6.63 0.80
CA GLN A 154 5.12 -5.68 0.08
C GLN A 154 4.64 -4.25 0.29
N TYR A 155 3.34 -3.99 0.18
CA TYR A 155 2.77 -2.67 0.42
C TYR A 155 3.12 -2.15 1.81
N LEU A 156 2.89 -2.94 2.85
CA LEU A 156 3.19 -2.55 4.23
C LEU A 156 4.69 -2.36 4.47
N SER A 157 5.53 -3.21 3.87
CA SER A 157 6.99 -3.11 4.00
C SER A 157 7.56 -1.83 3.37
N MET A 158 6.89 -1.24 2.37
CA MET A 158 7.31 0.06 1.83
C MET A 158 7.32 1.14 2.91
N PHE A 159 6.32 1.19 3.79
CA PHE A 159 6.25 2.16 4.89
C PHE A 159 7.35 1.93 5.93
N GLU A 160 7.70 0.68 6.21
CA GLU A 160 8.79 0.34 7.13
C GLU A 160 10.15 0.78 6.59
N VAL A 161 10.40 0.56 5.29
CA VAL A 161 11.65 1.01 4.65
C VAL A 161 11.75 2.53 4.65
N MET A 162 10.66 3.23 4.39
CA MET A 162 10.65 4.69 4.39
C MET A 162 10.93 5.27 5.79
N ARG A 163 10.40 4.62 6.84
CA ARG A 163 10.63 5.07 8.22
C ARG A 163 12.08 4.90 8.66
N LYS A 164 12.75 3.82 8.28
CA LYS A 164 14.16 3.56 8.64
C LYS A 164 15.15 4.53 7.98
N ARG A 165 14.72 5.31 7.00
CA ARG A 165 15.56 6.30 6.29
C ARG A 165 15.49 7.71 6.90
N LYS A 166 14.62 7.93 7.88
CA LYS A 166 14.52 9.18 8.65
C LYS A 166 15.36 9.08 9.93
#